data_f3e54bb3d47a0ab1e5dca6f5598616e4
#
_entry.id   f3e54bb3d47a0ab1e5dca6f5598616e4
#
_cell.length_a   1.000
_cell.length_b   1.000
_cell.length_c   1.000
_cell.angle_alpha   90.00
_cell.angle_beta   90.00
_cell.angle_gamma   90.00
#
_symmetry.space_group_name_H-M   'P 1'
#
loop_
_entity.id
_entity.type
_entity.pdbx_description
1 polymer ?
#
loop_
_entity_poly.entity_id
_entity_poly.type
_entity_poly.pdbx_seq_one_letter_code
_entity_poly.pdbx_strand_id
1 'polypeptide(L)'
;RMLGQVDAVMVVLRHGAQHHDAALPFLRAGISTWVDKPFTTDIGQAAALVAAARESGALLAGGSTCKYCPDVLWLRDKYRAMCADGGVISAGLNFPGELDSPYGGLYFYGGHTAEILTTAFGPDIISVKADVTAGNVIAVFKYASLGVCVNFAEVSEFHAALYGAKEVAVHSIDISTIYRQGFAKFVQGVLTRTPPEPYGTLLRPVQILNALVEAAQTGREAFVAPPLE
;
A
#
# COMPACT_ATOMS: atom_id res chain seq x y z
N ARG A 1 6.72 -5.05 -27.94
CA ARG A 1 5.84 -4.85 -29.14
C ARG A 1 4.88 -3.68 -28.96
N MET A 2 4.58 -3.24 -27.74
CA MET A 2 3.62 -2.14 -27.47
C MET A 2 4.27 -0.74 -27.46
N LEU A 3 5.60 -0.65 -27.31
CA LEU A 3 6.32 0.63 -27.35
C LEU A 3 6.06 1.36 -28.65
N GLY A 4 5.66 2.63 -28.55
CA GLY A 4 5.30 3.49 -29.69
C GLY A 4 3.91 3.20 -30.30
N GLN A 5 3.10 2.34 -29.70
CA GLN A 5 1.75 2.00 -30.19
C GLN A 5 0.64 2.29 -29.15
N VAL A 6 1.01 2.77 -27.98
CA VAL A 6 0.08 3.08 -26.89
C VAL A 6 0.45 4.41 -26.23
N ASP A 7 -0.53 5.14 -25.74
CA ASP A 7 -0.35 6.43 -25.03
C ASP A 7 -0.12 6.23 -23.54
N ALA A 8 -0.61 5.12 -22.99
CA ALA A 8 -0.45 4.73 -21.61
C ALA A 8 -0.47 3.21 -21.45
N VAL A 9 0.09 2.69 -20.36
CA VAL A 9 0.12 1.26 -20.06
C VAL A 9 -0.20 1.01 -18.59
N MET A 10 -0.87 -0.13 -18.33
CA MET A 10 -1.06 -0.66 -16.97
C MET A 10 -0.31 -1.97 -16.83
N VAL A 11 0.64 -2.01 -15.90
CA VAL A 11 1.40 -3.21 -15.50
C VAL A 11 0.66 -3.84 -14.33
N VAL A 12 -0.05 -4.94 -14.59
CA VAL A 12 -0.94 -5.62 -13.63
C VAL A 12 -0.55 -7.08 -13.41
N LEU A 13 0.74 -7.35 -13.37
CA LEU A 13 1.27 -8.67 -13.11
C LEU A 13 0.98 -9.06 -11.64
N ARG A 14 0.71 -10.35 -11.39
CA ARG A 14 0.41 -10.78 -10.02
C ARG A 14 1.63 -10.73 -9.10
N HIS A 15 2.81 -11.03 -9.64
CA HIS A 15 4.06 -11.06 -8.87
C HIS A 15 4.77 -9.70 -8.94
N GLY A 16 4.80 -8.97 -7.83
CA GLY A 16 5.35 -7.61 -7.75
C GLY A 16 6.83 -7.47 -8.13
N ALA A 17 7.64 -8.54 -7.98
CA ALA A 17 9.04 -8.54 -8.42
C ALA A 17 9.22 -8.40 -9.95
N GLN A 18 8.16 -8.62 -10.73
CA GLN A 18 8.20 -8.48 -12.18
C GLN A 18 7.78 -7.07 -12.65
N HIS A 19 7.25 -6.25 -11.75
CA HIS A 19 6.70 -4.93 -12.11
C HIS A 19 7.75 -3.97 -12.63
N HIS A 20 8.92 -3.93 -11.99
CA HIS A 20 10.02 -3.06 -12.40
C HIS A 20 10.42 -3.27 -13.85
N ASP A 21 10.77 -4.51 -14.22
CA ASP A 21 11.28 -4.83 -15.55
C ASP A 21 10.21 -4.65 -16.64
N ALA A 22 8.94 -4.86 -16.27
CA ALA A 22 7.81 -4.65 -17.18
C ALA A 22 7.49 -3.16 -17.38
N ALA A 23 7.61 -2.31 -16.34
CA ALA A 23 7.23 -0.90 -16.38
C ALA A 23 8.35 0.01 -16.91
N LEU A 24 9.60 -0.27 -16.54
CA LEU A 24 10.75 0.60 -16.81
C LEU A 24 10.93 0.98 -18.29
N PRO A 25 10.77 0.06 -19.28
CA PRO A 25 10.90 0.41 -20.69
C PRO A 25 9.87 1.45 -21.16
N PHE A 26 8.65 1.40 -20.63
CA PHE A 26 7.60 2.35 -20.99
C PHE A 26 7.86 3.73 -20.38
N LEU A 27 8.25 3.78 -19.10
CA LEU A 27 8.61 5.04 -18.45
C LEU A 27 9.77 5.71 -19.17
N ARG A 28 10.84 4.98 -19.50
CA ARG A 28 11.98 5.52 -20.27
C ARG A 28 11.60 6.04 -21.66
N ALA A 29 10.56 5.49 -22.24
CA ALA A 29 10.02 5.95 -23.52
C ALA A 29 9.02 7.11 -23.38
N GLY A 30 8.83 7.68 -22.20
CA GLY A 30 7.88 8.77 -21.95
C GLY A 30 6.42 8.35 -21.92
N ILE A 31 6.12 7.04 -21.82
CA ILE A 31 4.76 6.50 -21.83
C ILE A 31 4.22 6.44 -20.41
N SER A 32 3.07 7.08 -20.18
CA SER A 32 2.40 7.09 -18.90
C SER A 32 2.11 5.67 -18.41
N THR A 33 2.49 5.35 -17.17
CA THR A 33 2.47 3.98 -16.67
C THR A 33 1.79 3.89 -15.31
N TRP A 34 0.82 2.97 -15.21
CA TRP A 34 0.31 2.47 -13.93
C TRP A 34 1.04 1.17 -13.56
N VAL A 35 1.46 1.05 -12.31
CA VAL A 35 2.04 -0.19 -11.77
C VAL A 35 1.17 -0.67 -10.62
N ASP A 36 0.63 -1.87 -10.72
CA ASP A 36 -0.29 -2.44 -9.71
C ASP A 36 0.44 -2.79 -8.39
N LYS A 37 -0.30 -3.29 -7.44
CA LYS A 37 0.19 -3.71 -6.12
C LYS A 37 0.78 -5.15 -6.15
N PRO A 38 1.81 -5.39 -5.33
CA PRO A 38 2.64 -4.37 -4.69
C PRO A 38 3.36 -3.56 -5.75
N PHE A 39 3.57 -2.28 -5.53
CA PHE A 39 4.22 -1.41 -6.53
C PHE A 39 5.54 -2.02 -7.03
N THR A 40 6.38 -2.48 -6.11
CA THR A 40 7.49 -3.42 -6.31
C THR A 40 7.68 -4.24 -5.03
N THR A 41 8.59 -5.21 -5.04
CA THR A 41 9.04 -5.92 -3.83
C THR A 41 10.39 -5.40 -3.31
N ASP A 42 11.05 -4.53 -4.06
CA ASP A 42 12.35 -3.94 -3.75
C ASP A 42 12.29 -2.43 -3.84
N ILE A 43 12.77 -1.74 -2.79
CA ILE A 43 12.70 -0.27 -2.71
C ILE A 43 13.62 0.41 -3.72
N GLY A 44 14.76 -0.19 -4.07
CA GLY A 44 15.66 0.34 -5.10
C GLY A 44 15.01 0.30 -6.47
N GLN A 45 14.29 -0.78 -6.80
CA GLN A 45 13.49 -0.88 -8.01
C GLN A 45 12.35 0.15 -8.04
N ALA A 46 11.66 0.36 -6.91
CA ALA A 46 10.63 1.39 -6.80
C ALA A 46 11.19 2.78 -7.07
N ALA A 47 12.33 3.12 -6.46
CA ALA A 47 13.01 4.39 -6.66
C ALA A 47 13.48 4.57 -8.12
N ALA A 48 13.95 3.50 -8.78
CA ALA A 48 14.34 3.52 -10.18
C ALA A 48 13.17 3.83 -11.13
N LEU A 49 11.97 3.30 -10.85
CA LEU A 49 10.75 3.65 -11.61
C LEU A 49 10.40 5.13 -11.45
N VAL A 50 10.47 5.65 -10.23
CA VAL A 50 10.21 7.08 -9.97
C VAL A 50 11.23 7.96 -10.67
N ALA A 51 12.52 7.61 -10.61
CA ALA A 51 13.56 8.34 -11.32
C ALA A 51 13.32 8.36 -12.84
N ALA A 52 13.04 7.20 -13.43
CA ALA A 52 12.75 7.10 -14.87
C ALA A 52 11.53 7.92 -15.28
N ALA A 53 10.48 7.98 -14.45
CA ALA A 53 9.32 8.82 -14.70
C ALA A 53 9.65 10.31 -14.66
N ARG A 54 10.45 10.75 -13.68
CA ARG A 54 10.91 12.14 -13.56
C ARG A 54 11.80 12.55 -14.74
N GLU A 55 12.74 11.70 -15.13
CA GLU A 55 13.68 11.95 -16.23
C GLU A 55 13.00 12.05 -17.59
N SER A 56 12.03 11.19 -17.86
CA SER A 56 11.33 11.15 -19.15
C SER A 56 10.11 12.07 -19.24
N GLY A 57 9.63 12.59 -18.10
CA GLY A 57 8.36 13.31 -18.01
C GLY A 57 7.13 12.40 -18.15
N ALA A 58 7.29 11.07 -18.12
CA ALA A 58 6.19 10.13 -18.11
C ALA A 58 5.42 10.24 -16.79
N LEU A 59 4.09 10.17 -16.85
CA LEU A 59 3.29 10.05 -15.64
C LEU A 59 3.44 8.63 -15.07
N LEU A 60 3.75 8.55 -13.79
CA LEU A 60 3.76 7.30 -13.03
C LEU A 60 2.67 7.36 -11.96
N ALA A 61 1.89 6.30 -11.87
CA ALA A 61 0.89 6.07 -10.82
C ALA A 61 0.87 4.58 -10.48
N GLY A 62 0.26 4.20 -9.37
CA GLY A 62 0.19 2.78 -9.02
C GLY A 62 -0.02 2.52 -7.54
N GLY A 63 0.44 1.34 -7.10
CA GLY A 63 0.18 0.81 -5.78
C GLY A 63 -1.25 0.30 -5.64
N SER A 64 -1.67 0.06 -4.41
CA SER A 64 -3.01 -0.45 -4.16
C SER A 64 -4.08 0.62 -4.32
N THR A 65 -5.13 0.29 -5.04
CA THR A 65 -6.33 1.12 -5.17
C THR A 65 -7.16 1.21 -3.89
N CYS A 66 -6.82 0.45 -2.84
CA CYS A 66 -7.43 0.57 -1.51
C CYS A 66 -7.31 1.99 -0.93
N LYS A 67 -6.30 2.76 -1.30
CA LYS A 67 -6.17 4.18 -0.90
C LYS A 67 -7.32 5.07 -1.37
N TYR A 68 -8.07 4.65 -2.39
CA TYR A 68 -9.25 5.36 -2.89
C TYR A 68 -10.57 4.76 -2.41
N CYS A 69 -10.51 3.67 -1.62
CA CYS A 69 -11.69 2.99 -1.08
C CYS A 69 -12.47 3.94 -0.15
N PRO A 70 -13.79 4.13 -0.36
CA PRO A 70 -14.60 4.98 0.51
C PRO A 70 -14.53 4.59 1.99
N ASP A 71 -14.47 3.28 2.29
CA ASP A 71 -14.39 2.79 3.67
C ASP A 71 -13.02 3.06 4.30
N VAL A 72 -11.94 3.00 3.52
CA VAL A 72 -10.60 3.39 3.99
C VAL A 72 -10.50 4.89 4.23
N LEU A 73 -11.13 5.70 3.36
CA LEU A 73 -11.23 7.15 3.56
C LEU A 73 -12.11 7.49 4.77
N TRP A 74 -13.20 6.76 4.98
CA TRP A 74 -14.00 6.87 6.19
C TRP A 74 -13.18 6.55 7.45
N LEU A 75 -12.41 5.47 7.43
CA LEU A 75 -11.52 5.09 8.52
C LEU A 75 -10.51 6.20 8.86
N ARG A 76 -9.90 6.80 7.85
CA ARG A 76 -9.00 7.97 8.00
C ARG A 76 -9.70 9.13 8.70
N ASP A 77 -10.89 9.49 8.21
CA ASP A 77 -11.60 10.66 8.71
C ASP A 77 -12.13 10.40 10.13
N LYS A 78 -12.58 9.17 10.42
CA LYS A 78 -12.98 8.75 11.76
C LYS A 78 -11.80 8.73 12.73
N TYR A 79 -10.64 8.19 12.31
CA TYR A 79 -9.42 8.23 13.11
C TYR A 79 -9.03 9.67 13.49
N ARG A 80 -9.04 10.58 12.53
CA ARG A 80 -8.74 12.01 12.76
C ARG A 80 -9.74 12.66 13.73
N ALA A 81 -11.01 12.39 13.57
CA ALA A 81 -12.05 12.90 14.46
C ALA A 81 -11.88 12.39 15.90
N MET A 82 -11.62 11.09 16.07
CA MET A 82 -11.38 10.50 17.39
C MET A 82 -10.07 11.02 18.03
N CYS A 83 -9.02 11.25 17.25
CA CYS A 83 -7.79 11.88 17.77
C CYS A 83 -8.05 13.30 18.30
N ALA A 84 -8.92 14.07 17.64
CA ALA A 84 -9.28 15.41 18.08
C ALA A 84 -10.20 15.40 19.33
N ASP A 85 -10.94 14.31 19.58
CA ASP A 85 -11.91 14.18 20.70
C ASP A 85 -11.44 13.21 21.80
N GLY A 86 -10.19 13.21 22.16
CA GLY A 86 -9.68 12.45 23.31
C GLY A 86 -8.68 11.35 22.97
N GLY A 87 -8.42 11.12 21.69
CA GLY A 87 -7.37 10.23 21.22
C GLY A 87 -7.83 8.81 20.90
N VAL A 88 -7.02 8.15 20.09
CA VAL A 88 -7.11 6.72 19.78
C VAL A 88 -6.00 6.00 20.53
N ILE A 89 -6.35 5.00 21.30
CA ILE A 89 -5.44 4.20 22.14
C ILE A 89 -4.74 3.13 21.30
N SER A 90 -5.53 2.44 20.45
CA SER A 90 -5.03 1.40 19.55
C SER A 90 -5.99 1.23 18.39
N ALA A 91 -5.54 0.54 17.34
CA ALA A 91 -6.38 0.16 16.21
C ALA A 91 -6.15 -1.29 15.81
N GLY A 92 -7.14 -1.89 15.16
CA GLY A 92 -7.08 -3.22 14.60
C GLY A 92 -7.51 -3.21 13.13
N LEU A 93 -6.90 -4.07 12.32
CA LEU A 93 -7.27 -4.31 10.93
C LEU A 93 -7.26 -5.81 10.69
N ASN A 94 -8.31 -6.34 10.09
CA ASN A 94 -8.36 -7.70 9.58
C ASN A 94 -8.39 -7.65 8.05
N PHE A 95 -7.35 -8.21 7.42
CA PHE A 95 -7.17 -8.20 5.97
C PHE A 95 -6.43 -9.46 5.52
N PRO A 96 -6.66 -9.98 4.31
CA PRO A 96 -5.98 -11.20 3.89
C PRO A 96 -4.48 -11.04 3.77
N GLY A 97 -3.76 -12.15 3.99
CA GLY A 97 -2.33 -12.25 3.78
C GLY A 97 -1.93 -13.72 3.71
N GLU A 98 -1.25 -14.09 2.65
CA GLU A 98 -0.78 -15.45 2.39
C GLU A 98 0.74 -15.48 2.53
N LEU A 99 1.26 -16.28 3.49
CA LEU A 99 2.71 -16.50 3.63
C LEU A 99 3.29 -17.22 2.42
N ASP A 100 2.58 -18.23 1.92
CA ASP A 100 3.04 -19.14 0.88
C ASP A 100 2.43 -18.82 -0.48
N SER A 101 1.98 -17.58 -0.69
CA SER A 101 1.46 -17.19 -2.00
C SER A 101 2.52 -17.37 -3.09
N PRO A 102 2.19 -18.05 -4.21
CA PRO A 102 3.11 -18.21 -5.34
C PRO A 102 3.46 -16.87 -6.01
N TYR A 103 2.79 -15.80 -5.61
CA TYR A 103 3.00 -14.45 -6.11
C TYR A 103 3.86 -13.59 -5.17
N GLY A 104 4.71 -14.24 -4.37
CA GLY A 104 5.68 -13.57 -3.49
C GLY A 104 5.28 -13.54 -2.02
N GLY A 105 4.47 -14.48 -1.55
CA GLY A 105 4.08 -14.57 -0.14
C GLY A 105 3.33 -13.34 0.32
N LEU A 106 3.69 -12.80 1.48
CA LEU A 106 3.04 -11.61 2.06
C LEU A 106 3.06 -10.38 1.15
N TYR A 107 3.94 -10.30 0.16
CA TYR A 107 3.94 -9.19 -0.80
C TYR A 107 2.62 -9.10 -1.57
N PHE A 108 1.98 -10.24 -1.86
CA PHE A 108 0.81 -10.27 -2.73
C PHE A 108 -0.40 -9.49 -2.17
N TYR A 109 -0.83 -9.79 -0.93
CA TYR A 109 -1.92 -9.09 -0.26
C TYR A 109 -1.44 -7.98 0.67
N GLY A 110 -0.26 -8.10 1.27
CA GLY A 110 0.28 -7.09 2.18
C GLY A 110 0.45 -5.71 1.54
N GLY A 111 0.58 -5.63 0.21
CA GLY A 111 0.57 -4.36 -0.52
C GLY A 111 -0.71 -3.57 -0.32
N HIS A 112 -1.87 -4.22 -0.23
CA HIS A 112 -3.13 -3.56 0.13
C HIS A 112 -3.09 -3.02 1.56
N THR A 113 -2.63 -3.84 2.51
CA THR A 113 -2.53 -3.46 3.92
C THR A 113 -1.62 -2.24 4.12
N ALA A 114 -0.45 -2.22 3.49
CA ALA A 114 0.47 -1.10 3.59
C ALA A 114 -0.17 0.22 3.09
N GLU A 115 -0.94 0.17 2.01
CA GLU A 115 -1.69 1.34 1.51
C GLU A 115 -2.83 1.75 2.43
N ILE A 116 -3.57 0.79 3.01
CA ILE A 116 -4.63 1.09 3.99
C ILE A 116 -4.03 1.79 5.21
N LEU A 117 -2.93 1.26 5.75
CA LEU A 117 -2.26 1.82 6.91
C LEU A 117 -1.77 3.25 6.67
N THR A 118 -1.09 3.49 5.55
CA THR A 118 -0.59 4.83 5.19
C THR A 118 -1.74 5.81 4.94
N THR A 119 -2.83 5.36 4.33
CA THR A 119 -3.99 6.21 4.04
C THR A 119 -4.77 6.54 5.30
N ALA A 120 -5.04 5.54 6.15
CA ALA A 120 -5.88 5.72 7.34
C ALA A 120 -5.14 6.39 8.50
N PHE A 121 -3.90 5.98 8.78
CA PHE A 121 -3.16 6.39 9.99
C PHE A 121 -1.94 7.27 9.69
N GLY A 122 -1.59 7.45 8.43
CA GLY A 122 -0.43 8.22 8.00
C GLY A 122 0.80 7.36 7.67
N PRO A 123 1.83 7.97 7.04
CA PRO A 123 3.01 7.25 6.56
C PRO A 123 4.06 6.96 7.64
N ASP A 124 3.91 7.50 8.87
CA ASP A 124 4.97 7.59 9.88
C ASP A 124 5.12 6.32 10.73
N ILE A 125 5.00 5.14 10.09
CA ILE A 125 5.27 3.84 10.73
C ILE A 125 6.77 3.75 11.02
N ILE A 126 7.12 3.46 12.28
CA ILE A 126 8.48 3.38 12.79
C ILE A 126 9.03 1.95 12.65
N SER A 127 8.23 0.96 13.06
CA SER A 127 8.65 -0.44 13.06
C SER A 127 7.45 -1.39 12.94
N VAL A 128 7.75 -2.63 12.59
CA VAL A 128 6.79 -3.73 12.51
C VAL A 128 7.31 -4.89 13.33
N LYS A 129 6.45 -5.48 14.15
CA LYS A 129 6.69 -6.77 14.80
C LYS A 129 5.63 -7.75 14.32
N ALA A 130 6.04 -8.93 13.88
CA ALA A 130 5.13 -9.95 13.39
C ALA A 130 5.35 -11.27 14.13
N ASP A 131 4.26 -11.99 14.35
CA ASP A 131 4.23 -13.37 14.83
C ASP A 131 3.55 -14.24 13.77
N VAL A 132 4.14 -15.41 13.52
CA VAL A 132 3.64 -16.38 12.55
C VAL A 132 3.22 -17.64 13.32
N THR A 133 1.92 -17.91 13.33
CA THR A 133 1.35 -19.08 14.04
C THR A 133 0.39 -19.82 13.13
N ALA A 134 0.65 -21.10 12.89
CA ALA A 134 -0.19 -21.98 12.07
C ALA A 134 -0.54 -21.43 10.69
N GLY A 135 0.43 -20.75 10.04
CA GLY A 135 0.27 -20.16 8.70
C GLY A 135 -0.40 -18.77 8.69
N ASN A 136 -0.89 -18.29 9.82
CA ASN A 136 -1.42 -16.92 9.95
C ASN A 136 -0.34 -15.97 10.44
N VAL A 137 -0.45 -14.69 10.08
CA VAL A 137 0.45 -13.62 10.53
C VAL A 137 -0.36 -12.61 11.34
N ILE A 138 0.11 -12.32 12.54
CA ILE A 138 -0.36 -11.17 13.32
C ILE A 138 0.77 -10.19 13.42
N ALA A 139 0.57 -8.97 12.95
CA ALA A 139 1.59 -7.93 12.97
C ALA A 139 1.13 -6.69 13.71
N VAL A 140 2.06 -6.05 14.44
CA VAL A 140 1.85 -4.76 15.08
C VAL A 140 2.71 -3.73 14.36
N PHE A 141 2.06 -2.75 13.73
CA PHE A 141 2.69 -1.59 13.12
C PHE A 141 2.74 -0.47 14.15
N LYS A 142 3.94 -0.03 14.49
CA LYS A 142 4.16 0.98 15.53
C LYS A 142 4.37 2.36 14.92
N TYR A 143 3.57 3.30 15.36
CA TYR A 143 3.74 4.75 15.21
C TYR A 143 4.24 5.34 16.52
N ALA A 144 4.55 6.62 16.55
CA ALA A 144 5.03 7.30 17.77
C ALA A 144 4.05 7.21 18.96
N SER A 145 2.74 7.26 18.68
CA SER A 145 1.69 7.26 19.70
C SER A 145 0.56 6.26 19.43
N LEU A 146 0.71 5.37 18.46
CA LEU A 146 -0.32 4.40 18.08
C LEU A 146 0.31 3.05 17.74
N GLY A 147 -0.29 1.97 18.21
CA GLY A 147 -0.08 0.62 17.71
C GLY A 147 -1.28 0.17 16.88
N VAL A 148 -1.04 -0.26 15.64
CA VAL A 148 -2.07 -0.87 14.80
C VAL A 148 -1.79 -2.36 14.68
N CYS A 149 -2.70 -3.19 15.22
CA CYS A 149 -2.62 -4.65 15.10
C CYS A 149 -3.29 -5.07 13.80
N VAL A 150 -2.58 -5.79 12.95
CA VAL A 150 -3.13 -6.36 11.72
C VAL A 150 -3.14 -7.87 11.84
N ASN A 151 -4.32 -8.46 11.70
CA ASN A 151 -4.52 -9.89 11.56
C ASN A 151 -4.59 -10.21 10.05
N PHE A 152 -3.55 -10.87 9.54
CA PHE A 152 -3.51 -11.38 8.18
C PHE A 152 -4.13 -12.78 8.18
N ALA A 153 -5.43 -12.82 7.97
CA ALA A 153 -6.19 -14.06 7.92
C ALA A 153 -7.07 -14.11 6.68
N GLU A 154 -7.18 -15.26 6.08
CA GLU A 154 -8.06 -15.48 4.95
C GLU A 154 -9.51 -15.58 5.45
N VAL A 155 -10.19 -14.43 5.47
CA VAL A 155 -11.57 -14.29 5.91
C VAL A 155 -12.42 -13.63 4.84
N SER A 156 -13.73 -13.89 4.88
CA SER A 156 -14.68 -13.35 3.90
C SER A 156 -14.97 -11.85 4.08
N GLU A 157 -14.71 -11.29 5.27
CA GLU A 157 -15.01 -9.90 5.59
C GLU A 157 -13.77 -9.16 6.09
N PHE A 158 -13.48 -8.03 5.46
CA PHE A 158 -12.41 -7.14 5.89
C PHE A 158 -13.00 -6.06 6.77
N HIS A 159 -12.33 -5.75 7.87
CA HIS A 159 -12.81 -4.72 8.80
C HIS A 159 -11.66 -4.05 9.54
N ALA A 160 -11.93 -2.85 10.04
CA ALA A 160 -11.05 -2.12 10.94
C ALA A 160 -11.79 -1.73 12.23
N ALA A 161 -11.05 -1.63 13.32
CA ALA A 161 -11.53 -1.17 14.60
C ALA A 161 -10.62 -0.07 15.14
N LEU A 162 -11.20 1.00 15.68
CA LEU A 162 -10.53 2.08 16.39
C LEU A 162 -10.97 2.04 17.85
N TYR A 163 -10.02 1.97 18.76
CA TYR A 163 -10.26 1.93 20.20
C TYR A 163 -9.81 3.26 20.80
N GLY A 164 -10.76 4.15 21.05
CA GLY A 164 -10.52 5.45 21.68
C GLY A 164 -10.93 5.46 23.15
N ALA A 165 -10.55 6.52 23.86
CA ALA A 165 -10.90 6.70 25.27
C ALA A 165 -12.41 6.88 25.50
N LYS A 166 -13.13 7.43 24.52
CA LYS A 166 -14.56 7.76 24.63
C LYS A 166 -15.46 6.84 23.82
N GLU A 167 -14.96 6.26 22.75
CA GLU A 167 -15.74 5.40 21.85
C GLU A 167 -14.88 4.30 21.21
N VAL A 168 -15.57 3.27 20.74
CA VAL A 168 -15.02 2.24 19.84
C VAL A 168 -15.78 2.31 18.53
N ALA A 169 -15.06 2.43 17.42
CA ALA A 169 -15.64 2.40 16.09
C ALA A 169 -15.15 1.14 15.35
N VAL A 170 -16.09 0.38 14.79
CA VAL A 170 -15.80 -0.78 13.93
C VAL A 170 -16.45 -0.54 12.58
N HIS A 171 -15.73 -0.84 11.51
CA HIS A 171 -16.21 -0.60 10.15
C HIS A 171 -15.74 -1.70 9.20
N SER A 172 -16.66 -2.22 8.40
CA SER A 172 -16.34 -3.17 7.33
C SER A 172 -15.77 -2.43 6.13
N ILE A 173 -14.82 -3.07 5.43
CA ILE A 173 -14.13 -2.49 4.28
C ILE A 173 -14.55 -3.26 3.03
N ASP A 174 -15.34 -2.64 2.16
CA ASP A 174 -15.73 -3.18 0.87
C ASP A 174 -14.77 -2.70 -0.23
N ILE A 175 -13.99 -3.65 -0.76
CA ILE A 175 -13.02 -3.39 -1.84
C ILE A 175 -13.56 -3.69 -3.24
N SER A 176 -14.84 -4.00 -3.40
CA SER A 176 -15.44 -4.45 -4.66
C SER A 176 -15.34 -3.42 -5.80
N THR A 177 -15.28 -2.13 -5.46
CA THR A 177 -15.30 -1.03 -6.45
C THR A 177 -13.96 -0.30 -6.62
N ILE A 178 -12.92 -0.68 -5.87
CA ILE A 178 -11.66 0.09 -5.79
C ILE A 178 -10.91 0.21 -7.12
N TYR A 179 -10.98 -0.79 -7.98
CA TYR A 179 -10.31 -0.76 -9.29
C TYR A 179 -10.87 0.32 -10.20
N ARG A 180 -12.18 0.52 -10.20
CA ARG A 180 -12.84 1.59 -10.97
C ARG A 180 -12.32 2.97 -10.56
N GLN A 181 -12.18 3.18 -9.24
CA GLN A 181 -11.70 4.46 -8.69
C GLN A 181 -10.23 4.71 -9.05
N GLY A 182 -9.37 3.70 -8.88
CA GLY A 182 -7.97 3.79 -9.27
C GLY A 182 -7.78 4.04 -10.76
N PHE A 183 -8.52 3.32 -11.60
CA PHE A 183 -8.50 3.53 -13.05
C PHE A 183 -8.91 4.96 -13.44
N ALA A 184 -10.00 5.47 -12.85
CA ALA A 184 -10.45 6.84 -13.10
C ALA A 184 -9.38 7.89 -12.73
N LYS A 185 -8.68 7.69 -11.59
CA LYS A 185 -7.57 8.55 -11.16
C LYS A 185 -6.40 8.50 -12.15
N PHE A 186 -6.03 7.32 -12.62
CA PHE A 186 -4.97 7.18 -13.62
C PHE A 186 -5.33 7.87 -14.94
N VAL A 187 -6.52 7.60 -15.49
CA VAL A 187 -7.00 8.25 -16.72
C VAL A 187 -7.02 9.77 -16.58
N GLN A 188 -7.53 10.28 -15.46
CA GLN A 188 -7.53 11.73 -15.18
C GLN A 188 -6.09 12.26 -15.16
N GLY A 189 -5.17 11.58 -14.49
CA GLY A 189 -3.76 11.93 -14.45
C GLY A 189 -3.13 12.00 -15.86
N VAL A 190 -3.39 10.99 -16.70
CA VAL A 190 -2.90 10.96 -18.09
C VAL A 190 -3.43 12.15 -18.89
N LEU A 191 -4.73 12.45 -18.79
CA LEU A 191 -5.37 13.56 -19.50
C LEU A 191 -4.85 14.95 -19.05
N THR A 192 -4.59 15.11 -17.75
CA THR A 192 -4.11 16.37 -17.17
C THR A 192 -2.59 16.49 -17.11
N ARG A 193 -1.86 15.40 -17.40
CA ARG A 193 -0.41 15.26 -17.23
C ARG A 193 0.05 15.54 -15.80
N THR A 194 -0.79 15.20 -14.83
CA THR A 194 -0.52 15.42 -13.40
C THR A 194 -0.67 14.10 -12.67
N PRO A 195 0.38 13.61 -11.99
CA PRO A 195 0.27 12.41 -11.15
C PRO A 195 -0.86 12.56 -10.13
N PRO A 196 -1.66 11.51 -9.89
CA PRO A 196 -2.76 11.57 -8.91
C PRO A 196 -2.26 11.82 -7.48
N GLU A 197 -1.00 11.44 -7.20
CA GLU A 197 -0.35 11.65 -5.89
C GLU A 197 1.14 11.94 -6.08
N PRO A 198 1.80 12.52 -5.04
CA PRO A 198 3.26 12.64 -4.99
C PRO A 198 3.94 11.26 -5.08
N TYR A 199 5.04 11.14 -5.79
CA TYR A 199 5.72 9.85 -6.00
C TYR A 199 6.24 9.18 -4.71
N GLY A 200 6.54 9.94 -3.66
CA GLY A 200 6.89 9.41 -2.34
C GLY A 200 5.81 8.49 -1.75
N THR A 201 4.53 8.71 -2.12
CA THR A 201 3.42 7.85 -1.69
C THR A 201 3.45 6.45 -2.32
N LEU A 202 4.14 6.28 -3.46
CA LEU A 202 4.35 4.97 -4.07
C LEU A 202 5.48 4.19 -3.37
N LEU A 203 6.46 4.90 -2.83
CA LEU A 203 7.65 4.32 -2.19
C LEU A 203 7.36 3.84 -0.77
N ARG A 204 6.60 4.62 -0.02
CA ARG A 204 6.35 4.35 1.40
C ARG A 204 5.70 3.00 1.69
N PRO A 205 4.65 2.56 0.97
CA PRO A 205 4.08 1.22 1.14
C PRO A 205 5.08 0.09 0.88
N VAL A 206 6.03 0.27 -0.05
CA VAL A 206 7.08 -0.71 -0.32
C VAL A 206 8.03 -0.84 0.87
N GLN A 207 8.47 0.29 1.48
CA GLN A 207 9.31 0.27 2.68
C GLN A 207 8.62 -0.45 3.85
N ILE A 208 7.34 -0.16 4.07
CA ILE A 208 6.54 -0.78 5.12
C ILE A 208 6.38 -2.29 4.87
N LEU A 209 6.12 -2.66 3.63
CA LEU A 209 5.95 -4.06 3.24
C LEU A 209 7.25 -4.86 3.38
N ASN A 210 8.41 -4.25 3.04
CA ASN A 210 9.71 -4.87 3.27
C ASN A 210 9.94 -5.14 4.77
N ALA A 211 9.62 -4.18 5.65
CA ALA A 211 9.74 -4.37 7.09
C ALA A 211 8.77 -5.43 7.63
N LEU A 212 7.55 -5.52 7.10
CA LEU A 212 6.60 -6.58 7.46
C LEU A 212 7.15 -7.97 7.10
N VAL A 213 7.66 -8.12 5.89
CA VAL A 213 8.21 -9.40 5.42
C VAL A 213 9.44 -9.80 6.24
N GLU A 214 10.34 -8.86 6.52
CA GLU A 214 11.51 -9.08 7.37
C GLU A 214 11.08 -9.51 8.80
N ALA A 215 10.13 -8.81 9.40
CA ALA A 215 9.62 -9.15 10.73
C ALA A 215 9.00 -10.55 10.77
N ALA A 216 8.20 -10.92 9.76
CA ALA A 216 7.57 -12.25 9.67
C ALA A 216 8.61 -13.36 9.45
N GLN A 217 9.66 -13.13 8.66
CA GLN A 217 10.70 -14.11 8.39
C GLN A 217 11.67 -14.31 9.57
N THR A 218 11.98 -13.24 10.29
CA THR A 218 12.98 -13.28 11.35
C THR A 218 12.41 -13.47 12.75
N GLY A 219 11.11 -13.22 12.95
CA GLY A 219 10.46 -13.15 14.27
C GLY A 219 10.94 -11.98 15.12
N ARG A 220 11.68 -11.04 14.53
CA ARG A 220 12.23 -9.85 15.21
C ARG A 220 11.50 -8.60 14.77
N GLU A 221 11.59 -7.55 15.58
CA GLU A 221 11.12 -6.23 15.18
C GLU A 221 11.98 -5.66 14.06
N ALA A 222 11.35 -5.29 12.95
CA ALA A 222 11.98 -4.65 11.80
C ALA A 222 11.64 -3.16 11.76
N PHE A 223 12.64 -2.30 11.54
CA PHE A 223 12.44 -0.85 11.45
C PHE A 223 12.18 -0.43 10.01
N VAL A 224 11.19 0.44 9.85
CA VAL A 224 10.87 1.00 8.54
C VAL A 224 11.86 2.13 8.26
N ALA A 225 12.56 2.04 7.13
CA ALA A 225 13.49 3.09 6.71
C ALA A 225 12.78 4.46 6.62
N PRO A 226 13.50 5.58 6.80
CA PRO A 226 12.93 6.92 6.60
C PRO A 226 12.23 7.06 5.24
N PRO A 227 11.16 7.89 5.13
CA PRO A 227 10.50 8.13 3.86
C PRO A 227 11.47 8.62 2.79
N LEU A 228 11.33 8.09 1.57
CA LEU A 228 12.00 8.58 0.38
C LEU A 228 11.10 9.59 -0.35
N GLU A 229 11.69 10.64 -0.94
CA GLU A 229 11.00 11.70 -1.70
C GLU A 229 10.89 11.39 -3.21
#